data_597019463841d87b13d007762064f797
#
_entry.id   597019463841d87b13d007762064f797
#
_cell.length_a   1.000
_cell.length_b   1.000
_cell.length_c   1.000
_cell.angle_alpha   90.00
_cell.angle_beta   90.00
_cell.angle_gamma   90.00
#
_symmetry.space_group_name_H-M   'P 1'
#
loop_
_entity.id
_entity.type
_entity.pdbx_description
1 polymer ?
#
loop_
_entity_poly.entity_id
_entity_poly.type
_entity_poly.pdbx_seq_one_letter_code
_entity_poly.pdbx_strand_id
1 'polypeptide(L)'
;MLAGQKGYGLNGKQNFLFPLENMYLTQGSYTATYSHNGCYAMDFDGYLNGQFITLCPYYAPFDCTLVAKWGSSSIACVWQSDQEVNFVDGTTGYACIQFNHDNANPSRTIGQHYTQGQLMGHTGTQGASADHIHIEAKKGTYDGYHQNSQGVWMLTNSTWLYDLFGCNDTNMVHTYYIDHNNVRHDYPWDDFQWNIPQPTPPTPTSEKKKYPWFIIASKRQHRM
;
A
#
# COMPACT_ATOMS: atom_id res chain seq x y z
N MET A 1 -2.80 -2.25 4.42
CA MET A 1 -4.12 -2.33 3.77
C MET A 1 -4.92 -3.49 4.31
N LEU A 2 -6.23 -3.46 4.16
CA LEU A 2 -7.14 -4.54 4.56
C LEU A 2 -7.28 -5.60 3.46
N ALA A 3 -7.65 -6.82 3.85
CA ALA A 3 -8.01 -7.86 2.91
C ALA A 3 -9.15 -7.39 1.98
N GLY A 4 -8.96 -7.53 0.67
CA GLY A 4 -9.92 -7.12 -0.35
C GLY A 4 -10.00 -5.62 -0.60
N GLN A 5 -9.21 -4.80 0.10
CA GLN A 5 -9.19 -3.35 -0.09
C GLN A 5 -8.71 -3.00 -1.50
N LYS A 6 -9.45 -2.09 -2.16
CA LYS A 6 -9.08 -1.49 -3.44
C LYS A 6 -9.09 0.01 -3.30
N GLY A 7 -8.17 0.68 -3.97
CA GLY A 7 -8.10 2.13 -3.99
C GLY A 7 -7.84 2.64 -5.41
N TYR A 8 -8.62 3.64 -5.83
CA TYR A 8 -8.51 4.25 -7.14
C TYR A 8 -8.45 5.77 -6.99
N GLY A 9 -7.60 6.40 -7.78
CA GLY A 9 -7.64 7.84 -7.95
C GLY A 9 -8.76 8.27 -8.90
N LEU A 10 -8.97 9.58 -9.01
CA LEU A 10 -9.96 10.17 -9.91
C LEU A 10 -9.71 9.88 -11.39
N ASN A 11 -8.46 9.63 -11.73
CA ASN A 11 -8.03 9.24 -13.06
C ASN A 11 -8.37 7.78 -13.39
N GLY A 12 -9.05 7.06 -12.49
CA GLY A 12 -9.43 5.65 -12.64
C GLY A 12 -8.28 4.66 -12.46
N LYS A 13 -7.05 5.11 -12.18
CA LYS A 13 -5.92 4.24 -11.91
C LYS A 13 -5.91 3.79 -10.47
N GLN A 14 -5.39 2.58 -10.21
CA GLN A 14 -5.19 2.09 -8.85
C GLN A 14 -4.18 2.97 -8.10
N ASN A 15 -4.39 3.10 -6.81
CA ASN A 15 -3.41 3.70 -5.90
C ASN A 15 -2.45 2.61 -5.44
N PHE A 16 -1.16 2.93 -5.30
CA PHE A 16 -0.19 2.04 -4.70
C PHE A 16 -0.42 2.00 -3.18
N LEU A 17 -1.15 1.00 -2.70
CA LEU A 17 -1.50 0.86 -1.29
C LEU A 17 -0.36 0.18 -0.52
N PHE A 18 -0.19 0.53 0.76
CA PHE A 18 0.74 -0.15 1.65
C PHE A 18 0.28 -1.60 1.89
N PRO A 19 1.15 -2.63 1.73
CA PRO A 19 0.69 -4.01 1.64
C PRO A 19 0.23 -4.65 2.96
N LEU A 20 0.64 -4.11 4.13
CA LEU A 20 0.29 -4.70 5.42
C LEU A 20 -0.87 -3.96 6.10
N GLU A 21 -1.68 -4.70 6.83
CA GLU A 21 -2.73 -4.17 7.71
C GLU A 21 -2.17 -3.83 9.09
N ASN A 22 -1.43 -4.78 9.67
CA ASN A 22 -0.81 -4.67 10.99
C ASN A 22 0.70 -4.62 10.80
N MET A 23 1.35 -3.57 11.22
CA MET A 23 2.76 -3.35 10.93
C MET A 23 3.51 -2.65 12.05
N TYR A 24 4.77 -2.98 12.15
CA TYR A 24 5.75 -2.32 12.99
C TYR A 24 7.06 -2.22 12.21
N LEU A 25 7.56 -1.01 12.02
CA LEU A 25 8.85 -0.81 11.36
C LEU A 25 9.98 -1.25 12.29
N THR A 26 10.69 -2.31 11.92
CA THR A 26 11.82 -2.84 12.69
C THR A 26 13.16 -2.32 12.20
N GLN A 27 13.28 -2.06 10.91
CA GLN A 27 14.48 -1.49 10.31
C GLN A 27 14.12 -0.55 9.15
N GLY A 28 14.56 0.71 9.23
CA GLY A 28 14.32 1.72 8.21
C GLY A 28 15.34 1.69 7.07
N SER A 29 15.08 2.49 6.05
CA SER A 29 15.97 2.68 4.91
C SER A 29 17.24 3.41 5.30
N TYR A 30 18.33 3.14 4.58
CA TYR A 30 19.64 3.80 4.77
C TYR A 30 20.18 3.74 6.19
N THR A 31 19.77 2.76 6.98
CA THR A 31 20.30 2.56 8.34
C THR A 31 21.79 2.19 8.29
N ALA A 32 22.49 2.35 9.42
CA ALA A 32 23.88 1.93 9.54
C ALA A 32 24.08 0.41 9.62
N THR A 33 22.99 -0.38 9.58
CA THR A 33 23.06 -1.83 9.59
C THR A 33 23.50 -2.38 8.24
N TYR A 34 24.12 -3.55 8.24
CA TYR A 34 24.66 -4.17 7.03
C TYR A 34 23.61 -4.32 5.92
N SER A 35 22.42 -4.82 6.24
CA SER A 35 21.40 -5.15 5.26
C SER A 35 20.72 -3.94 4.60
N HIS A 36 20.68 -2.78 5.26
CA HIS A 36 20.07 -1.56 4.73
C HIS A 36 21.06 -0.41 4.52
N ASN A 37 22.35 -0.68 4.60
CA ASN A 37 23.37 0.33 4.37
C ASN A 37 23.35 0.80 2.91
N GLY A 38 22.85 2.00 2.68
CA GLY A 38 22.69 2.57 1.34
C GLY A 38 21.58 1.92 0.50
N CYS A 39 20.62 1.23 1.12
CA CYS A 39 19.49 0.58 0.48
C CYS A 39 18.17 1.24 0.88
N TYR A 40 17.26 1.42 -0.07
CA TYR A 40 15.91 1.95 0.15
C TYR A 40 14.92 0.89 0.64
N ALA A 41 15.40 -0.07 1.41
CA ALA A 41 14.59 -1.13 1.97
C ALA A 41 14.01 -0.75 3.33
N MET A 42 12.88 -1.33 3.68
CA MET A 42 12.32 -1.30 5.04
C MET A 42 11.90 -2.71 5.45
N ASP A 43 12.13 -3.04 6.73
CA ASP A 43 11.68 -4.28 7.34
C ASP A 43 10.50 -4.01 8.26
N PHE A 44 9.45 -4.83 8.11
CA PHE A 44 8.23 -4.73 8.91
C PHE A 44 7.87 -6.06 9.52
N ASP A 45 7.53 -6.02 10.82
CA ASP A 45 6.85 -7.11 11.53
C ASP A 45 5.34 -6.85 11.58
N GLY A 46 4.57 -7.90 11.76
CA GLY A 46 3.19 -7.79 12.15
C GLY A 46 3.08 -7.27 13.58
N TYR A 47 2.16 -6.33 13.85
CA TYR A 47 1.98 -5.75 15.17
C TYR A 47 0.53 -5.35 15.42
N LEU A 48 -0.08 -5.93 16.46
CA LEU A 48 -1.45 -5.63 16.84
C LEU A 48 -1.59 -5.64 18.37
N ASN A 49 -2.30 -4.64 18.91
CA ASN A 49 -2.59 -4.53 20.34
C ASN A 49 -1.34 -4.63 21.25
N GLY A 50 -0.24 -4.04 20.81
CA GLY A 50 1.00 -4.03 21.59
C GLY A 50 1.84 -5.31 21.50
N GLN A 51 1.51 -6.23 20.60
CA GLN A 51 2.22 -7.50 20.44
C GLN A 51 2.63 -7.75 19.00
N PHE A 52 3.80 -8.37 18.83
CA PHE A 52 4.23 -8.87 17.53
C PHE A 52 3.41 -10.07 17.10
N ILE A 53 3.09 -10.11 15.81
CA ILE A 53 2.33 -11.18 15.16
C ILE A 53 3.24 -11.84 14.13
N THR A 54 3.58 -13.11 14.34
CA THR A 54 4.28 -13.91 13.34
C THR A 54 3.35 -14.34 12.22
N LEU A 55 3.90 -14.53 11.03
CA LEU A 55 3.13 -14.86 9.82
C LEU A 55 2.00 -13.87 9.57
N CYS A 56 2.28 -12.57 9.76
CA CYS A 56 1.32 -11.51 9.50
C CYS A 56 1.00 -11.47 7.99
N PRO A 57 -0.28 -11.46 7.59
CA PRO A 57 -0.64 -11.43 6.19
C PRO A 57 -0.27 -10.11 5.52
N TYR A 58 0.14 -10.18 4.25
CA TYR A 58 0.27 -9.02 3.38
C TYR A 58 -0.49 -9.23 2.07
N TYR A 59 -0.88 -8.12 1.45
CA TYR A 59 -1.82 -8.10 0.33
C TYR A 59 -1.21 -7.40 -0.88
N ALA A 60 -1.71 -7.73 -2.07
CA ALA A 60 -1.26 -7.10 -3.31
C ALA A 60 -1.54 -5.59 -3.28
N PRO A 61 -0.52 -4.74 -3.40
CA PRO A 61 -0.67 -3.28 -3.31
C PRO A 61 -1.34 -2.67 -4.54
N PHE A 62 -1.37 -3.39 -5.64
CA PHE A 62 -2.00 -3.12 -6.93
C PHE A 62 -2.21 -4.45 -7.66
N ASP A 63 -2.93 -4.47 -8.79
CA ASP A 63 -2.95 -5.64 -9.68
C ASP A 63 -1.56 -5.85 -10.23
N CYS A 64 -0.98 -7.06 -10.04
CA CYS A 64 0.42 -7.31 -10.30
C CYS A 64 0.74 -8.73 -10.75
N THR A 65 1.84 -8.82 -11.49
CA THR A 65 2.41 -10.08 -11.96
C THR A 65 3.82 -10.27 -11.43
N LEU A 66 4.16 -11.48 -11.00
CA LEU A 66 5.54 -11.85 -10.61
C LEU A 66 6.44 -11.85 -11.84
N VAL A 67 7.36 -10.90 -11.92
CA VAL A 67 8.25 -10.72 -13.08
C VAL A 67 9.67 -11.20 -12.83
N ALA A 68 10.11 -11.30 -11.58
CA ALA A 68 11.45 -11.75 -11.26
C ALA A 68 11.51 -12.43 -9.89
N LYS A 69 12.47 -13.36 -9.78
CA LYS A 69 12.93 -13.97 -8.53
C LYS A 69 14.45 -13.97 -8.54
N TRP A 70 15.07 -13.65 -7.42
CA TRP A 70 16.52 -13.70 -7.27
C TRP A 70 16.94 -13.99 -5.83
N GLY A 71 18.22 -14.34 -5.65
CA GLY A 71 18.76 -14.77 -4.37
C GLY A 71 18.82 -16.31 -4.24
N SER A 72 19.55 -16.79 -3.25
CA SER A 72 19.74 -18.22 -2.98
C SER A 72 19.32 -18.63 -1.57
N SER A 73 19.77 -17.92 -0.56
CA SER A 73 19.40 -18.17 0.84
C SER A 73 18.16 -17.36 1.26
N SER A 74 18.01 -16.17 0.72
CA SER A 74 16.80 -15.34 0.83
C SER A 74 16.29 -15.10 -0.57
N ILE A 75 15.10 -15.62 -0.89
CA ILE A 75 14.51 -15.45 -2.22
C ILE A 75 13.66 -14.18 -2.23
N ALA A 76 14.08 -13.23 -3.05
CA ALA A 76 13.32 -12.05 -3.37
C ALA A 76 12.32 -12.33 -4.50
N CYS A 77 11.09 -11.88 -4.36
CA CYS A 77 10.06 -11.92 -5.38
C CYS A 77 9.68 -10.50 -5.78
N VAL A 78 9.86 -10.16 -7.07
CA VAL A 78 9.56 -8.83 -7.61
C VAL A 78 8.26 -8.87 -8.37
N TRP A 79 7.31 -8.07 -7.94
CA TRP A 79 5.97 -7.93 -8.51
C TRP A 79 5.86 -6.60 -9.23
N GLN A 80 5.47 -6.63 -10.49
CA GLN A 80 5.26 -5.44 -11.31
C GLN A 80 3.77 -5.18 -11.49
N SER A 81 3.37 -3.93 -11.42
CA SER A 81 1.99 -3.53 -11.70
C SER A 81 1.61 -3.81 -13.15
N ASP A 82 0.40 -4.33 -13.37
CA ASP A 82 -0.11 -4.65 -14.71
C ASP A 82 -0.45 -3.40 -15.51
N GLN A 83 -0.76 -2.30 -14.80
CA GLN A 83 -1.08 -0.99 -15.33
C GLN A 83 -0.30 0.09 -14.57
N GLU A 84 -0.32 1.31 -15.08
CA GLU A 84 0.18 2.44 -14.31
C GLU A 84 -0.68 2.66 -13.06
N VAL A 85 -0.03 2.98 -11.95
CA VAL A 85 -0.65 3.26 -10.66
C VAL A 85 -0.36 4.69 -10.20
N ASN A 86 -1.13 5.18 -9.24
CA ASN A 86 -0.88 6.45 -8.58
C ASN A 86 0.04 6.24 -7.39
N PHE A 87 1.02 7.13 -7.24
CA PHE A 87 1.91 7.18 -6.08
C PHE A 87 1.45 8.27 -5.10
N VAL A 88 1.81 8.13 -3.84
CA VAL A 88 1.41 9.09 -2.79
C VAL A 88 1.92 10.50 -3.04
N ASP A 89 3.03 10.66 -3.76
CA ASP A 89 3.56 11.98 -4.17
C ASP A 89 2.77 12.65 -5.29
N GLY A 90 1.67 12.04 -5.74
CA GLY A 90 0.79 12.56 -6.78
C GLY A 90 1.22 12.23 -8.22
N THR A 91 2.34 11.55 -8.41
CA THR A 91 2.76 11.08 -9.74
C THR A 91 2.10 9.75 -10.11
N THR A 92 2.17 9.37 -11.38
CA THR A 92 1.65 8.09 -11.89
C THR A 92 2.71 7.40 -12.73
N GLY A 93 2.66 6.06 -12.76
CA GLY A 93 3.56 5.24 -13.58
C GLY A 93 3.43 3.76 -13.24
N TYR A 94 4.15 2.92 -13.97
CA TYR A 94 4.34 1.55 -13.55
C TYR A 94 5.11 1.51 -12.24
N ALA A 95 4.91 0.43 -11.47
CA ALA A 95 5.57 0.21 -10.18
C ALA A 95 6.10 -1.22 -10.09
N CYS A 96 7.19 -1.38 -9.36
CA CYS A 96 7.61 -2.69 -8.87
C CYS A 96 7.71 -2.66 -7.35
N ILE A 97 7.35 -3.77 -6.72
CA ILE A 97 7.56 -4.02 -5.31
C ILE A 97 8.22 -5.39 -5.13
N GLN A 98 9.21 -5.45 -4.27
CA GLN A 98 9.93 -6.66 -3.90
C GLN A 98 9.58 -7.05 -2.49
N PHE A 99 9.34 -8.35 -2.29
CA PHE A 99 9.15 -8.94 -0.98
C PHE A 99 10.18 -10.05 -0.75
N ASN A 100 10.92 -9.96 0.37
CA ASN A 100 11.80 -11.01 0.83
C ASN A 100 11.22 -11.65 2.10
N HIS A 101 11.77 -12.81 2.48
CA HIS A 101 11.53 -13.53 3.72
C HIS A 101 10.17 -14.25 3.85
N ASP A 102 9.21 -14.05 2.95
CA ASP A 102 8.01 -14.88 2.88
C ASP A 102 8.43 -16.36 2.61
N ASN A 103 8.00 -17.27 3.48
CA ASN A 103 8.31 -18.69 3.36
C ASN A 103 7.76 -19.34 2.08
N ALA A 104 6.78 -18.70 1.41
CA ALA A 104 6.25 -19.15 0.13
C ALA A 104 7.10 -18.73 -1.09
N ASN A 105 8.02 -17.76 -0.96
CA ASN A 105 8.80 -17.22 -2.08
C ASN A 105 9.54 -18.28 -2.91
N PRO A 106 10.16 -19.32 -2.31
CA PRO A 106 10.82 -20.36 -3.10
C PRO A 106 9.89 -21.10 -4.08
N SER A 107 8.63 -21.31 -3.71
CA SER A 107 7.63 -22.05 -4.49
C SER A 107 6.87 -21.20 -5.53
N ARG A 108 6.99 -19.88 -5.49
CA ARG A 108 6.30 -18.97 -6.43
C ARG A 108 6.83 -19.13 -7.85
N THR A 109 5.96 -18.92 -8.84
CA THR A 109 6.27 -19.09 -10.26
C THR A 109 6.16 -17.73 -10.98
N ILE A 110 7.16 -17.41 -11.81
CA ILE A 110 7.12 -16.24 -12.71
C ILE A 110 5.83 -16.28 -13.54
N GLY A 111 5.16 -15.13 -13.66
CA GLY A 111 3.85 -15.01 -14.29
C GLY A 111 2.67 -15.23 -13.33
N GLN A 112 2.90 -15.59 -12.06
CA GLN A 112 1.84 -15.64 -11.05
C GLN A 112 1.25 -14.24 -10.88
N HIS A 113 -0.09 -14.17 -10.80
CA HIS A 113 -0.83 -12.91 -10.77
C HIS A 113 -1.67 -12.76 -9.50
N TYR A 114 -1.79 -11.52 -9.00
CA TYR A 114 -2.68 -11.14 -7.93
C TYR A 114 -3.41 -9.84 -8.26
N THR A 115 -4.67 -9.75 -7.84
CA THR A 115 -5.44 -8.50 -7.89
C THR A 115 -5.25 -7.71 -6.59
N GLN A 116 -5.33 -6.38 -6.66
CA GLN A 116 -5.19 -5.50 -5.49
C GLN A 116 -6.07 -5.95 -4.33
N GLY A 117 -5.49 -6.02 -3.13
CA GLY A 117 -6.16 -6.49 -1.92
C GLY A 117 -6.23 -8.01 -1.76
N GLN A 118 -5.83 -8.78 -2.75
CA GLN A 118 -5.74 -10.23 -2.62
C GLN A 118 -4.57 -10.60 -1.69
N LEU A 119 -4.78 -11.60 -0.82
CA LEU A 119 -3.72 -12.15 0.01
C LEU A 119 -2.58 -12.67 -0.86
N MET A 120 -1.40 -12.10 -0.71
CA MET A 120 -0.19 -12.55 -1.41
C MET A 120 0.61 -13.56 -0.60
N GLY A 121 0.77 -13.32 0.70
CA GLY A 121 1.58 -14.14 1.57
C GLY A 121 1.61 -13.63 3.00
N HIS A 122 2.66 -13.98 3.71
CA HIS A 122 2.83 -13.66 5.13
C HIS A 122 4.27 -13.21 5.38
N THR A 123 4.49 -12.42 6.42
CA THR A 123 5.82 -12.25 7.00
C THR A 123 6.43 -13.61 7.28
N GLY A 124 7.72 -13.73 7.30
CA GLY A 124 8.33 -15.06 7.44
C GLY A 124 9.81 -15.01 7.82
N THR A 125 10.44 -16.16 7.72
CA THR A 125 11.84 -16.36 8.09
C THR A 125 12.70 -16.94 6.95
N GLN A 126 12.22 -16.90 5.72
CA GLN A 126 12.94 -17.45 4.57
C GLN A 126 14.24 -16.64 4.34
N GLY A 127 15.38 -17.23 4.73
CA GLY A 127 16.69 -16.58 4.71
C GLY A 127 16.90 -15.48 5.76
N ALA A 128 16.08 -15.42 6.80
CA ALA A 128 16.18 -14.49 7.91
C ALA A 128 16.16 -15.21 9.25
N SER A 129 16.67 -14.58 10.31
CA SER A 129 16.73 -15.12 11.67
C SER A 129 15.46 -14.85 12.49
N ALA A 130 14.64 -13.89 12.07
CA ALA A 130 13.40 -13.51 12.74
C ALA A 130 12.29 -13.31 11.68
N ASP A 131 11.04 -13.45 12.13
CA ASP A 131 9.86 -13.23 11.28
C ASP A 131 9.74 -11.75 10.95
N HIS A 132 9.73 -11.41 9.66
CA HIS A 132 9.47 -10.07 9.14
C HIS A 132 9.22 -10.13 7.63
N ILE A 133 8.90 -9.01 7.04
CA ILE A 133 8.91 -8.80 5.59
C ILE A 133 9.86 -7.67 5.23
N HIS A 134 10.80 -7.94 4.34
CA HIS A 134 11.67 -6.93 3.74
C HIS A 134 11.03 -6.43 2.46
N ILE A 135 10.90 -5.11 2.35
CA ILE A 135 10.24 -4.46 1.22
C ILE A 135 11.20 -3.48 0.56
N GLU A 136 11.36 -3.63 -0.75
CA GLU A 136 11.91 -2.59 -1.63
C GLU A 136 10.90 -2.29 -2.73
N ALA A 137 10.88 -1.06 -3.24
CA ALA A 137 10.01 -0.73 -4.35
C ALA A 137 10.60 0.39 -5.22
N LYS A 138 10.04 0.51 -6.43
CA LYS A 138 10.47 1.53 -7.41
C LYS A 138 9.30 2.01 -8.25
N LYS A 139 9.47 3.19 -8.83
CA LYS A 139 8.68 3.66 -9.98
C LYS A 139 9.27 3.08 -11.26
N GLY A 140 8.41 2.67 -12.19
CA GLY A 140 8.80 2.06 -13.45
C GLY A 140 8.73 0.53 -13.46
N THR A 141 9.04 -0.05 -14.61
CA THR A 141 9.09 -1.50 -14.81
C THR A 141 10.36 -2.11 -14.22
N TYR A 142 10.36 -3.43 -14.03
CA TYR A 142 11.52 -4.17 -13.55
C TYR A 142 12.69 -4.06 -14.53
N ASP A 143 13.86 -3.69 -14.03
CA ASP A 143 15.10 -3.50 -14.80
C ASP A 143 16.33 -4.17 -14.15
N GLY A 144 16.08 -5.08 -13.21
CA GLY A 144 17.14 -5.88 -12.59
C GLY A 144 17.40 -5.55 -11.11
N TYR A 145 18.49 -6.10 -10.61
CA TYR A 145 19.04 -5.88 -9.28
C TYR A 145 20.57 -5.70 -9.38
N HIS A 146 21.16 -5.07 -8.39
CA HIS A 146 22.60 -4.82 -8.36
C HIS A 146 23.14 -4.76 -6.93
N GLN A 147 24.45 -4.78 -6.77
CA GLN A 147 25.10 -4.40 -5.53
C GLN A 147 25.39 -2.90 -5.52
N ASN A 148 25.09 -2.25 -4.41
CA ASN A 148 25.51 -0.87 -4.18
C ASN A 148 26.99 -0.80 -3.80
N SER A 149 27.49 0.41 -3.54
CA SER A 149 28.90 0.64 -3.18
C SER A 149 29.32 -0.01 -1.85
N GLN A 150 28.36 -0.39 -1.00
CA GLN A 150 28.57 -1.10 0.25
C GLN A 150 28.48 -2.62 0.10
N GLY A 151 28.24 -3.13 -1.12
CA GLY A 151 28.08 -4.56 -1.39
C GLY A 151 26.72 -5.14 -1.02
N VAL A 152 25.72 -4.30 -0.75
CA VAL A 152 24.36 -4.72 -0.44
C VAL A 152 23.60 -4.93 -1.76
N TRP A 153 22.95 -6.09 -1.90
CA TRP A 153 22.08 -6.40 -3.02
C TRP A 153 20.74 -5.69 -2.89
N MET A 154 20.31 -5.04 -3.93
CA MET A 154 19.08 -4.24 -3.94
C MET A 154 18.41 -4.23 -5.31
N LEU A 155 17.13 -3.93 -5.33
CA LEU A 155 16.36 -3.69 -6.54
C LEU A 155 16.93 -2.46 -7.27
N THR A 156 17.20 -2.61 -8.58
CA THR A 156 17.73 -1.50 -9.38
C THR A 156 16.74 -0.34 -9.41
N ASN A 157 17.24 0.89 -9.21
CA ASN A 157 16.44 2.11 -9.16
C ASN A 157 15.33 2.09 -8.08
N SER A 158 15.51 1.32 -6.99
CA SER A 158 14.64 1.43 -5.82
C SER A 158 14.63 2.87 -5.27
N THR A 159 13.52 3.26 -4.65
CA THR A 159 13.32 4.60 -4.10
C THR A 159 12.74 4.53 -2.69
N TRP A 160 12.65 5.68 -2.03
CA TRP A 160 12.04 5.80 -0.73
C TRP A 160 10.59 5.27 -0.74
N LEU A 161 10.27 4.31 0.13
CA LEU A 161 8.95 3.69 0.17
C LEU A 161 7.84 4.68 0.52
N TYR A 162 8.14 5.69 1.34
CA TYR A 162 7.18 6.72 1.71
C TYR A 162 6.83 7.69 0.56
N ASP A 163 7.60 7.71 -0.53
CA ASP A 163 7.23 8.43 -1.75
C ASP A 163 6.25 7.63 -2.62
N LEU A 164 6.11 6.34 -2.34
CA LEU A 164 5.22 5.43 -3.07
C LEU A 164 3.89 5.26 -2.36
N PHE A 165 3.92 4.93 -1.07
CA PHE A 165 2.74 4.65 -0.27
C PHE A 165 2.70 5.37 1.10
N GLY A 166 3.50 6.43 1.29
CA GLY A 166 3.42 7.33 2.44
C GLY A 166 3.97 6.78 3.76
N CYS A 167 4.81 5.75 3.74
CA CYS A 167 5.44 5.22 4.94
C CYS A 167 6.65 6.06 5.34
N ASN A 168 6.80 6.38 6.63
CA ASN A 168 7.93 7.14 7.18
C ASN A 168 8.89 6.23 7.94
N ASP A 169 10.16 6.18 7.52
CA ASP A 169 11.20 5.31 8.10
C ASP A 169 11.85 5.85 9.38
N THR A 170 11.52 7.07 9.80
CA THR A 170 12.02 7.64 11.06
C THR A 170 11.16 7.30 12.27
N ASN A 171 9.97 6.75 12.06
CA ASN A 171 9.02 6.40 13.10
C ASN A 171 8.69 4.92 13.05
N MET A 172 8.41 4.35 14.21
CA MET A 172 7.80 3.03 14.29
C MET A 172 6.36 3.10 13.79
N VAL A 173 6.10 2.49 12.63
CA VAL A 173 4.82 2.56 11.96
C VAL A 173 3.99 1.34 12.33
N HIS A 174 2.88 1.50 12.99
CA HIS A 174 1.97 0.39 13.26
C HIS A 174 0.57 0.60 12.72
N THR A 175 0.07 1.81 12.75
CA THR A 175 -1.33 2.07 12.37
C THR A 175 -1.48 3.38 11.62
N TYR A 176 -0.41 3.95 11.15
CA TYR A 176 -0.41 5.18 10.37
C TYR A 176 0.72 5.19 9.34
N TYR A 177 0.61 6.09 8.37
CA TYR A 177 1.72 6.49 7.50
C TYR A 177 1.81 8.02 7.46
N ILE A 178 2.95 8.53 7.01
CA ILE A 178 3.17 9.96 6.78
C ILE A 178 3.43 10.17 5.30
N ASP A 179 2.65 11.04 4.66
CA ASP A 179 2.80 11.35 3.24
C ASP A 179 3.96 12.34 2.97
N HIS A 180 4.24 12.62 1.69
CA HIS A 180 5.33 13.52 1.29
C HIS A 180 5.10 15.00 1.69
N ASN A 181 3.88 15.39 2.06
CA ASN A 181 3.56 16.70 2.64
C ASN A 181 3.74 16.72 4.16
N ASN A 182 4.27 15.63 4.74
CA ASN A 182 4.40 15.42 6.19
C ASN A 182 3.05 15.41 6.92
N VAL A 183 2.00 14.95 6.24
CA VAL A 183 0.67 14.75 6.83
C VAL A 183 0.52 13.32 7.29
N ARG A 184 0.06 13.13 8.52
CA ARG A 184 -0.23 11.83 9.09
C ARG A 184 -1.60 11.33 8.65
N HIS A 185 -1.68 10.05 8.25
CA HIS A 185 -2.89 9.32 7.92
C HIS A 185 -2.99 8.11 8.84
N ASP A 186 -4.03 8.06 9.66
CA ASP A 186 -4.26 6.98 10.59
C ASP A 186 -5.04 5.83 9.95
N TYR A 187 -4.82 4.61 10.43
CA TYR A 187 -5.59 3.44 10.06
C TYR A 187 -7.00 3.47 10.71
N PRO A 188 -8.08 2.99 10.03
CA PRO A 188 -8.12 2.44 8.67
C PRO A 188 -7.97 3.51 7.59
N TRP A 189 -7.33 3.15 6.49
CA TRP A 189 -7.01 4.08 5.40
C TRP A 189 -8.16 4.26 4.40
N ASP A 190 -9.39 4.20 4.84
CA ASP A 190 -10.59 4.33 4.01
C ASP A 190 -10.71 5.72 3.38
N ASP A 191 -10.11 6.72 4.03
CA ASP A 191 -10.03 8.11 3.58
C ASP A 191 -8.67 8.48 2.98
N PHE A 192 -7.89 7.48 2.55
CA PHE A 192 -6.58 7.67 1.96
C PHE A 192 -6.62 8.69 0.82
N GLN A 193 -6.33 9.94 1.17
CA GLN A 193 -6.34 11.07 0.25
C GLN A 193 -4.96 11.20 -0.39
N TRP A 194 -4.77 10.48 -1.46
CA TRP A 194 -3.65 10.74 -2.34
C TRP A 194 -3.73 12.18 -2.84
N ASN A 195 -2.60 12.86 -3.10
CA ASN A 195 -2.58 14.19 -3.70
C ASN A 195 -3.16 14.23 -5.13
N ILE A 196 -4.10 13.36 -5.40
CA ILE A 196 -4.88 13.29 -6.62
C ILE A 196 -6.14 14.11 -6.36
N PRO A 197 -6.42 15.14 -7.17
CA PRO A 197 -7.62 15.94 -7.01
C PRO A 197 -8.85 15.05 -6.89
N GLN A 198 -9.60 15.19 -5.79
CA GLN A 198 -10.86 14.47 -5.60
C GLN A 198 -11.95 15.12 -6.47
N PRO A 199 -12.94 14.36 -7.00
CA PRO A 199 -14.09 14.96 -7.65
C PRO A 199 -14.74 15.90 -6.65
N THR A 200 -14.94 17.14 -7.05
CA THR A 200 -15.89 17.98 -6.31
C THR A 200 -17.21 17.23 -6.26
N PRO A 201 -17.77 16.98 -5.07
CA PRO A 201 -19.09 16.39 -4.98
C PRO A 201 -20.03 17.16 -5.90
N PRO A 202 -20.88 16.51 -6.67
CA PRO A 202 -21.81 17.21 -7.54
C PRO A 202 -22.57 18.22 -6.67
N THR A 203 -22.48 19.49 -7.05
CA THR A 203 -23.22 20.56 -6.38
C THR A 203 -24.66 20.08 -6.26
N PRO A 204 -25.24 20.03 -5.04
CA PRO A 204 -26.62 19.59 -4.90
C PRO A 204 -27.45 20.47 -5.83
N THR A 205 -27.93 19.91 -6.92
CA THR A 205 -28.93 20.57 -7.73
C THR A 205 -30.12 20.78 -6.82
N SER A 206 -30.36 22.02 -6.43
CA SER A 206 -31.53 22.39 -5.69
C SER A 206 -32.77 22.19 -6.60
N GLU A 207 -33.15 20.96 -6.83
CA GLU A 207 -34.48 20.67 -7.26
C GLU A 207 -35.41 21.14 -6.16
N LYS A 208 -35.91 22.37 -6.31
CA LYS A 208 -37.08 22.80 -5.56
C LYS A 208 -38.19 21.82 -5.89
N LYS A 209 -38.34 20.77 -5.07
CA LYS A 209 -39.53 19.95 -5.10
C LYS A 209 -40.71 20.88 -4.91
N LYS A 210 -41.40 21.21 -5.99
CA LYS A 210 -42.72 21.87 -5.92
C LYS A 210 -43.66 20.85 -5.28
N TYR A 211 -43.83 20.95 -3.98
CA TYR A 211 -44.91 20.22 -3.32
C TYR A 211 -46.22 20.79 -3.82
N PRO A 212 -47.13 19.97 -4.38
CA PRO A 212 -48.45 20.48 -4.76
C PRO A 212 -49.17 20.88 -3.45
N TRP A 213 -49.57 22.15 -3.39
CA TRP A 213 -50.34 22.67 -2.30
C TRP A 213 -51.70 22.00 -2.31
N PHE A 214 -51.90 20.98 -1.50
CA PHE A 214 -53.26 20.47 -1.19
C PHE A 214 -53.88 21.43 -0.18
N ILE A 215 -54.86 22.21 -0.68
CA ILE A 215 -55.72 23.05 0.19
C ILE A 215 -56.60 22.08 0.95
N ILE A 216 -56.32 21.90 2.23
CA ILE A 216 -57.24 21.22 3.15
C ILE A 216 -58.31 22.25 3.52
N ALA A 217 -59.47 22.17 2.84
CA ALA A 217 -60.67 22.88 3.22
C ALA A 217 -61.22 22.25 4.52
N SER A 218 -61.01 22.91 5.66
CA SER A 218 -61.67 22.50 6.91
C SER A 218 -63.15 22.80 6.87
N LYS A 219 -63.99 21.75 6.75
CA LYS A 219 -65.41 21.87 7.02
C LYS A 219 -65.63 22.07 8.53
N ARG A 220 -65.96 23.30 8.90
CA ARG A 220 -66.60 23.54 10.23
C ARG A 220 -67.99 22.93 10.21
N GLN A 221 -68.24 21.89 10.99
CA GLN A 221 -69.55 21.48 11.38
C GLN A 221 -70.01 22.29 12.60
N HIS A 222 -71.03 23.13 12.38
CA HIS A 222 -71.84 23.67 13.48
C HIS A 222 -72.72 22.54 14.03
N ARG A 223 -72.63 22.34 15.31
CA ARG A 223 -73.72 21.68 16.08
C ARG A 223 -74.34 22.72 17.01
N MET A 224 -75.67 22.82 16.86
CA MET A 224 -76.54 23.44 17.83
C MET A 224 -76.63 22.59 19.11
#